data_f792ac7a236094ba086d7284cb74faf3
#
_entry.id   f792ac7a236094ba086d7284cb74faf3
#
_cell.length_a   1.000
_cell.length_b   1.000
_cell.length_c   1.000
_cell.angle_alpha   90.00
_cell.angle_beta   90.00
_cell.angle_gamma   90.00
#
_symmetry.space_group_name_H-M   'P 1'
#
loop_
_entity.id
_entity.type
_entity.pdbx_description
1 polymer ?
#
loop_
_entity_poly.entity_id
_entity_poly.type
_entity_poly.pdbx_seq_one_letter_code
_entity_poly.pdbx_strand_id
1 'polypeptide(L)'
;LVDIALDDLLRGRKVLHVTIGRTIEHVREYYVEIFHDLVQATELESAAEIRREIESHRHIKAYLKDTFTVEHLRAHIAMLREAMGFVPVAIVIDGYDFEAATVSELREIREIAESLKCEIWMAAHTHRTDPRDEHGIPEPVAHLTSELAVIVHMAHDGKAVNLRVLKDHDNPDVSQLALAIDPTTMLLRQEG
;
A
#
# COMPACT_ATOMS: atom_id res chain seq x y z
N LEU A 1 1.46 3.21 -3.19
CA LEU A 1 1.81 2.01 -2.41
C LEU A 1 3.32 1.82 -2.29
N VAL A 2 4.08 1.95 -3.39
CA VAL A 2 5.55 1.77 -3.36
C VAL A 2 6.21 2.81 -2.45
N ASP A 3 5.73 4.06 -2.42
CA ASP A 3 6.23 5.12 -1.52
C ASP A 3 6.08 4.74 -0.05
N ILE A 4 4.92 4.19 0.33
CA ILE A 4 4.67 3.71 1.69
C ILE A 4 5.65 2.58 2.04
N ALA A 5 5.81 1.63 1.14
CA ALA A 5 6.75 0.53 1.32
C ALA A 5 8.21 1.02 1.42
N LEU A 6 8.59 2.02 0.61
CA LEU A 6 9.93 2.62 0.65
C LEU A 6 10.22 3.34 1.96
N ASP A 7 9.26 4.05 2.56
CA ASP A 7 9.45 4.68 3.86
C ASP A 7 9.84 3.65 4.93
N ASP A 8 9.15 2.52 4.99
CA ASP A 8 9.49 1.44 5.90
C ASP A 8 10.86 0.81 5.60
N LEU A 9 11.15 0.54 4.32
CA LEU A 9 12.41 -0.05 3.88
C LEU A 9 13.61 0.86 4.18
N LEU A 10 13.46 2.17 3.99
CA LEU A 10 14.48 3.16 4.34
C LEU A 10 14.75 3.24 5.84
N ARG A 11 13.80 2.83 6.68
CA ARG A 11 13.95 2.68 8.13
C ARG A 11 14.52 1.32 8.54
N GLY A 12 14.95 0.49 7.59
CA GLY A 12 15.46 -0.87 7.84
C GLY A 12 14.39 -1.87 8.25
N ARG A 13 13.11 -1.58 7.96
CA ARG A 13 11.97 -2.46 8.27
C ARG A 13 11.70 -3.45 7.15
N LYS A 14 11.18 -4.62 7.48
CA LYS A 14 10.86 -5.65 6.48
C LYS A 14 9.47 -5.43 5.89
N VAL A 15 9.39 -5.44 4.56
CA VAL A 15 8.13 -5.25 3.80
C VAL A 15 7.88 -6.43 2.89
N LEU A 16 6.67 -6.97 2.94
CA LEU A 16 6.15 -7.92 1.96
C LEU A 16 5.29 -7.16 0.93
N HIS A 17 5.74 -7.14 -0.33
CA HIS A 17 4.94 -6.62 -1.43
C HIS A 17 4.28 -7.77 -2.19
N VAL A 18 2.97 -7.86 -2.09
CA VAL A 18 2.13 -8.78 -2.84
C VAL A 18 1.60 -8.06 -4.07
N THR A 19 1.76 -8.66 -5.24
CA THR A 19 1.15 -8.17 -6.47
C THR A 19 0.25 -9.22 -7.10
N ILE A 20 -0.91 -8.80 -7.57
CA ILE A 20 -1.91 -9.67 -8.21
C ILE A 20 -2.06 -9.24 -9.66
N GLY A 21 -1.76 -10.16 -10.59
CA GLY A 21 -1.86 -9.90 -12.03
C GLY A 21 -0.69 -9.15 -12.65
N ARG A 22 0.37 -8.83 -11.87
CA ARG A 22 1.61 -8.24 -12.39
C ARG A 22 2.81 -9.13 -12.07
N THR A 23 3.91 -8.95 -12.80
CA THR A 23 5.15 -9.70 -12.58
C THR A 23 6.01 -9.06 -11.47
N ILE A 24 6.91 -9.86 -10.89
CA ILE A 24 7.89 -9.38 -9.91
C ILE A 24 8.80 -8.32 -10.54
N GLU A 25 9.19 -8.51 -11.80
CA GLU A 25 10.04 -7.58 -12.55
C GLU A 25 9.40 -6.21 -12.65
N HIS A 26 8.12 -6.16 -13.01
CA HIS A 26 7.36 -4.93 -13.11
C HIS A 26 7.30 -4.16 -11.78
N VAL A 27 7.07 -4.87 -10.67
CA VAL A 27 7.10 -4.25 -9.34
C VAL A 27 8.50 -3.73 -9.00
N ARG A 28 9.56 -4.49 -9.34
CA ARG A 28 10.95 -4.05 -9.12
C ARG A 28 11.29 -2.78 -9.89
N GLU A 29 10.81 -2.65 -11.13
CA GLU A 29 11.01 -1.44 -11.95
C GLU A 29 10.43 -0.21 -11.26
N TYR A 30 9.22 -0.28 -10.69
CA TYR A 30 8.64 0.82 -9.92
C TYR A 30 9.50 1.21 -8.70
N TYR A 31 10.00 0.24 -7.96
CA TYR A 31 10.89 0.54 -6.84
C TYR A 31 12.18 1.23 -7.29
N VAL A 32 12.74 0.83 -8.42
CA VAL A 32 13.96 1.44 -8.97
C VAL A 32 13.68 2.88 -9.40
N GLU A 33 12.57 3.13 -10.08
CA GLU A 33 12.18 4.44 -10.56
C GLU A 33 11.94 5.41 -9.40
N ILE A 34 11.06 5.04 -8.45
CA ILE A 34 10.73 5.91 -7.31
C ILE A 34 11.95 6.13 -6.41
N PHE A 35 12.79 5.09 -6.18
CA PHE A 35 14.02 5.26 -5.42
C PHE A 35 15.02 6.18 -6.14
N HIS A 36 15.11 6.11 -7.48
CA HIS A 36 15.93 7.02 -8.26
C HIS A 36 15.48 8.48 -8.10
N ASP A 37 14.18 8.73 -8.19
CA ASP A 37 13.61 10.06 -8.04
C ASP A 37 13.85 10.61 -6.61
N LEU A 38 13.71 9.76 -5.60
CA LEU A 38 14.02 10.10 -4.23
C LEU A 38 15.48 10.50 -4.07
N VAL A 39 16.42 9.71 -4.62
CA VAL A 39 17.87 10.02 -4.59
C VAL A 39 18.17 11.38 -5.23
N GLN A 40 17.55 11.67 -6.37
CA GLN A 40 17.71 12.94 -7.06
C GLN A 40 17.15 14.12 -6.25
N ALA A 41 15.96 13.94 -5.66
CA ALA A 41 15.27 14.99 -4.92
C ALA A 41 15.94 15.33 -3.56
N THR A 42 16.61 14.35 -2.93
CA THR A 42 17.18 14.49 -1.59
C THR A 42 18.70 14.52 -1.55
N GLU A 43 19.37 14.41 -2.70
CA GLU A 43 20.85 14.30 -2.79
C GLU A 43 21.39 13.19 -1.85
N LEU A 44 20.71 12.04 -1.82
CA LEU A 44 20.96 10.97 -0.86
C LEU A 44 22.38 10.39 -1.04
N GLU A 45 23.20 10.53 -0.01
CA GLU A 45 24.53 9.91 0.03
C GLU A 45 24.42 8.38 0.17
N SER A 46 25.40 7.65 -0.33
CA SER A 46 25.47 6.17 -0.22
C SER A 46 24.27 5.43 -0.84
N ALA A 47 23.64 5.99 -1.88
CA ALA A 47 22.45 5.42 -2.52
C ALA A 47 22.60 3.94 -2.90
N ALA A 48 23.80 3.48 -3.32
CA ALA A 48 24.04 2.08 -3.66
C ALA A 48 24.01 1.13 -2.45
N GLU A 49 24.39 1.59 -1.26
CA GLU A 49 24.33 0.82 -0.02
C GLU A 49 22.88 0.73 0.47
N ILE A 50 22.18 1.86 0.49
CA ILE A 50 20.78 1.95 0.86
C ILE A 50 19.93 1.08 -0.05
N ARG A 51 20.17 1.09 -1.37
CA ARG A 51 19.48 0.21 -2.30
C ARG A 51 19.66 -1.27 -1.98
N ARG A 52 20.88 -1.70 -1.62
CA ARG A 52 21.13 -3.10 -1.23
C ARG A 52 20.39 -3.47 0.06
N GLU A 53 20.30 -2.55 1.00
CA GLU A 53 19.55 -2.72 2.24
C GLU A 53 18.06 -2.86 1.95
N ILE A 54 17.47 -1.97 1.14
CA ILE A 54 16.09 -2.07 0.67
C ILE A 54 15.82 -3.44 0.03
N GLU A 55 16.70 -3.91 -0.87
CA GLU A 55 16.53 -5.21 -1.54
C GLU A 55 16.58 -6.38 -0.56
N SER A 56 17.36 -6.30 0.52
CA SER A 56 17.47 -7.34 1.55
C SER A 56 16.27 -7.38 2.52
N HIS A 57 15.58 -6.26 2.70
CA HIS A 57 14.42 -6.13 3.58
C HIS A 57 13.08 -6.24 2.85
N ARG A 58 13.09 -6.30 1.53
CA ARG A 58 11.90 -6.43 0.71
C ARG A 58 11.72 -7.85 0.18
N HIS A 59 10.54 -8.41 0.37
CA HIS A 59 10.11 -9.63 -0.31
C HIS A 59 8.95 -9.31 -1.25
N ILE A 60 9.02 -9.80 -2.51
CA ILE A 60 7.94 -9.61 -3.49
C ILE A 60 7.33 -10.97 -3.81
N LYS A 61 6.02 -11.07 -3.69
CA LYS A 61 5.22 -12.24 -4.08
C LYS A 61 4.23 -11.86 -5.16
N ALA A 62 4.33 -12.52 -6.31
CA ALA A 62 3.36 -12.38 -7.39
C ALA A 62 2.35 -13.53 -7.37
N TYR A 63 1.07 -13.18 -7.60
CA TYR A 63 -0.02 -14.10 -7.87
C TYR A 63 -0.60 -13.81 -9.25
N LEU A 64 -1.02 -14.84 -9.95
CA LEU A 64 -1.91 -14.65 -11.11
C LEU A 64 -3.28 -14.15 -10.58
N LYS A 65 -4.02 -13.41 -11.42
CA LYS A 65 -5.27 -12.76 -11.02
C LYS A 65 -6.26 -13.71 -10.32
N ASP A 66 -6.36 -14.95 -10.83
CA ASP A 66 -7.33 -15.95 -10.33
C ASP A 66 -6.73 -16.91 -9.27
N THR A 67 -5.49 -16.68 -8.82
CA THR A 67 -4.81 -17.57 -7.87
C THR A 67 -4.59 -16.98 -6.49
N PHE A 68 -4.90 -15.71 -6.32
CA PHE A 68 -4.83 -15.08 -5.00
C PHE A 68 -6.00 -15.54 -4.14
N THR A 69 -5.68 -15.98 -2.93
CA THR A 69 -6.64 -16.19 -1.84
C THR A 69 -5.97 -15.77 -0.53
N VAL A 70 -6.77 -15.43 0.47
CA VAL A 70 -6.26 -15.07 1.80
C VAL A 70 -5.53 -16.26 2.44
N GLU A 71 -5.98 -17.49 2.18
CA GLU A 71 -5.30 -18.71 2.63
C GLU A 71 -3.90 -18.84 2.01
N HIS A 72 -3.75 -18.60 0.70
CA HIS A 72 -2.44 -18.59 0.05
C HIS A 72 -1.52 -17.50 0.61
N LEU A 73 -2.06 -16.34 0.93
CA LEU A 73 -1.30 -15.27 1.60
C LEU A 73 -0.81 -15.73 2.98
N ARG A 74 -1.68 -16.31 3.81
CA ARG A 74 -1.32 -16.85 5.13
C ARG A 74 -0.22 -17.92 5.03
N ALA A 75 -0.37 -18.87 4.11
CA ALA A 75 0.61 -19.93 3.88
C ALA A 75 1.97 -19.36 3.46
N HIS A 76 1.97 -18.35 2.58
CA HIS A 76 3.21 -17.71 2.14
C HIS A 76 3.91 -16.95 3.30
N ILE A 77 3.15 -16.21 4.11
CA ILE A 77 3.69 -15.51 5.29
C ILE A 77 4.27 -16.52 6.30
N ALA A 78 3.58 -17.63 6.56
CA ALA A 78 4.07 -18.68 7.43
C ALA A 78 5.41 -19.26 6.93
N MET A 79 5.49 -19.55 5.63
CA MET A 79 6.72 -20.03 4.99
C MET A 79 7.88 -19.02 5.13
N LEU A 80 7.63 -17.73 4.89
CA LEU A 80 8.64 -16.67 5.04
C LEU A 80 9.17 -16.60 6.48
N ARG A 81 8.27 -16.69 7.46
CA ARG A 81 8.62 -16.65 8.87
C ARG A 81 9.45 -17.88 9.30
N GLU A 82 9.01 -19.08 8.90
CA GLU A 82 9.61 -20.33 9.33
C GLU A 82 10.94 -20.63 8.63
N ALA A 83 10.98 -20.43 7.30
CA ALA A 83 12.16 -20.78 6.49
C ALA A 83 13.21 -19.67 6.45
N MET A 84 12.80 -18.40 6.55
CA MET A 84 13.70 -17.25 6.34
C MET A 84 13.81 -16.33 7.56
N GLY A 85 13.05 -16.53 8.61
CA GLY A 85 12.96 -15.60 9.74
C GLY A 85 12.46 -14.20 9.29
N PHE A 86 11.72 -14.15 8.19
CA PHE A 86 11.22 -12.91 7.63
C PHE A 86 9.82 -12.63 8.17
N VAL A 87 9.71 -11.64 9.06
CA VAL A 87 8.44 -11.16 9.61
C VAL A 87 8.24 -9.72 9.12
N PRO A 88 7.28 -9.46 8.22
CA PRO A 88 7.04 -8.11 7.73
C PRO A 88 6.38 -7.24 8.80
N VAL A 89 6.72 -5.96 8.84
CA VAL A 89 6.00 -4.94 9.63
C VAL A 89 4.98 -4.19 8.77
N ALA A 90 5.14 -4.27 7.46
CA ALA A 90 4.15 -3.78 6.50
C ALA A 90 3.97 -4.78 5.37
N ILE A 91 2.73 -4.92 4.92
CA ILE A 91 2.36 -5.69 3.74
C ILE A 91 1.66 -4.75 2.77
N VAL A 92 2.11 -4.74 1.53
CA VAL A 92 1.44 -4.03 0.43
C VAL A 92 0.76 -5.06 -0.45
N ILE A 93 -0.52 -4.86 -0.78
CA ILE A 93 -1.26 -5.71 -1.72
C ILE A 93 -1.73 -4.84 -2.89
N ASP A 94 -1.08 -5.00 -4.04
CA ASP A 94 -1.40 -4.32 -5.28
C ASP A 94 -2.19 -5.22 -6.22
N GLY A 95 -3.26 -4.66 -6.83
CA GLY A 95 -4.12 -5.38 -7.77
C GLY A 95 -5.21 -6.23 -7.12
N TYR A 96 -5.54 -5.99 -5.84
CA TYR A 96 -6.66 -6.64 -5.18
C TYR A 96 -7.99 -6.20 -5.81
N ASP A 97 -8.87 -7.17 -6.04
CA ASP A 97 -10.18 -6.94 -6.66
C ASP A 97 -11.22 -6.53 -5.62
N PHE A 98 -11.35 -5.23 -5.39
CA PHE A 98 -12.32 -4.69 -4.44
C PHE A 98 -13.78 -4.84 -4.91
N GLU A 99 -14.03 -4.99 -6.22
CA GLU A 99 -15.39 -5.19 -6.74
C GLU A 99 -15.94 -6.58 -6.37
N ALA A 100 -15.07 -7.59 -6.38
CA ALA A 100 -15.41 -8.95 -6.01
C ALA A 100 -15.22 -9.23 -4.50
N ALA A 101 -14.61 -8.31 -3.76
CA ALA A 101 -14.24 -8.49 -2.36
C ALA A 101 -15.45 -8.60 -1.44
N THR A 102 -15.32 -9.43 -0.42
CA THR A 102 -16.32 -9.58 0.63
C THR A 102 -15.83 -9.05 1.97
N VAL A 103 -16.75 -8.65 2.83
CA VAL A 103 -16.46 -8.25 4.22
C VAL A 103 -15.71 -9.37 4.96
N SER A 104 -16.04 -10.64 4.68
CA SER A 104 -15.36 -11.79 5.31
C SER A 104 -13.90 -11.88 4.93
N GLU A 105 -13.58 -11.70 3.65
CA GLU A 105 -12.17 -11.72 3.18
C GLU A 105 -11.35 -10.57 3.77
N LEU A 106 -11.92 -9.35 3.79
CA LEU A 106 -11.25 -8.20 4.40
C LEU A 106 -11.03 -8.41 5.91
N ARG A 107 -11.98 -9.04 6.60
CA ARG A 107 -11.82 -9.42 8.01
C ARG A 107 -10.65 -10.39 8.20
N GLU A 108 -10.54 -11.41 7.36
CA GLU A 108 -9.43 -12.35 7.39
C GLU A 108 -8.08 -11.67 7.11
N ILE A 109 -8.03 -10.69 6.18
CA ILE A 109 -6.84 -9.88 5.92
C ILE A 109 -6.50 -9.03 7.16
N ARG A 110 -7.48 -8.41 7.81
CA ARG A 110 -7.29 -7.66 9.05
C ARG A 110 -6.74 -8.55 10.18
N GLU A 111 -7.26 -9.77 10.32
CA GLU A 111 -6.73 -10.73 11.32
C GLU A 111 -5.25 -11.08 11.06
N ILE A 112 -4.80 -11.13 9.80
CA ILE A 112 -3.37 -11.28 9.49
C ILE A 112 -2.59 -10.08 10.04
N ALA A 113 -3.04 -8.86 9.77
CA ALA A 113 -2.40 -7.64 10.26
C ALA A 113 -2.29 -7.63 11.79
N GLU A 114 -3.38 -7.94 12.48
CA GLU A 114 -3.44 -8.00 13.95
C GLU A 114 -2.50 -9.08 14.53
N SER A 115 -2.49 -10.27 13.93
CA SER A 115 -1.65 -11.39 14.38
C SER A 115 -0.16 -11.13 14.23
N LEU A 116 0.23 -10.41 13.19
CA LEU A 116 1.61 -10.04 12.90
C LEU A 116 2.01 -8.71 13.55
N LYS A 117 1.04 -7.92 14.03
CA LYS A 117 1.21 -6.52 14.44
C LYS A 117 1.84 -5.69 13.33
N CYS A 118 1.34 -5.85 12.11
CA CYS A 118 1.80 -5.17 10.92
C CYS A 118 0.69 -4.32 10.30
N GLU A 119 1.07 -3.40 9.45
CA GLU A 119 0.15 -2.64 8.60
C GLU A 119 -0.09 -3.39 7.28
N ILE A 120 -1.32 -3.33 6.76
CA ILE A 120 -1.63 -3.83 5.40
C ILE A 120 -2.19 -2.67 4.60
N TRP A 121 -1.51 -2.34 3.51
CA TRP A 121 -1.89 -1.27 2.59
C TRP A 121 -2.37 -1.86 1.27
N MET A 122 -3.51 -1.38 0.80
CA MET A 122 -4.15 -1.85 -0.43
C MET A 122 -4.57 -0.65 -1.27
N ALA A 123 -4.65 -0.82 -2.60
CA ALA A 123 -5.14 0.22 -3.50
C ALA A 123 -6.40 -0.25 -4.23
N ALA A 124 -7.45 0.56 -4.15
CA ALA A 124 -8.67 0.40 -4.93
C ALA A 124 -8.72 1.43 -6.06
N HIS A 125 -9.14 1.03 -7.25
CA HIS A 125 -9.45 1.93 -8.33
C HIS A 125 -10.88 2.43 -8.20
N THR A 126 -11.06 3.75 -8.31
CA THR A 126 -12.38 4.38 -8.27
C THR A 126 -12.54 5.32 -9.46
N HIS A 127 -13.77 5.48 -9.94
CA HIS A 127 -14.11 6.43 -10.98
C HIS A 127 -14.81 7.66 -10.38
N ARG A 128 -14.74 8.80 -11.07
CA ARG A 128 -15.39 10.04 -10.62
C ARG A 128 -16.91 9.92 -10.48
N THR A 129 -17.51 9.01 -11.23
CA THR A 129 -18.95 8.76 -11.28
C THR A 129 -19.43 7.67 -10.33
N ASP A 130 -18.51 7.03 -9.60
CA ASP A 130 -18.87 5.95 -8.68
C ASP A 130 -19.77 6.48 -7.55
N PRO A 131 -20.79 5.74 -7.18
CA PRO A 131 -21.62 6.05 -6.03
C PRO A 131 -20.77 6.20 -4.78
N ARG A 132 -21.21 7.08 -3.87
CA ARG A 132 -20.53 7.31 -2.59
C ARG A 132 -21.51 7.07 -1.46
N ASP A 133 -21.01 6.57 -0.34
CA ASP A 133 -21.78 6.48 0.88
C ASP A 133 -22.02 7.85 1.55
N GLU A 134 -22.68 7.85 2.70
CA GLU A 134 -22.95 9.07 3.48
C GLU A 134 -21.71 9.78 4.00
N HIS A 135 -20.57 9.08 4.08
CA HIS A 135 -19.26 9.62 4.46
C HIS A 135 -18.41 10.06 3.26
N GLY A 136 -18.95 9.93 2.04
CA GLY A 136 -18.25 10.29 0.80
C GLY A 136 -17.25 9.25 0.31
N ILE A 137 -17.27 8.02 0.87
CA ILE A 137 -16.41 6.92 0.46
C ILE A 137 -16.98 6.32 -0.82
N PRO A 138 -16.20 6.23 -1.91
CA PRO A 138 -16.68 5.70 -3.18
C PRO A 138 -16.74 4.17 -3.20
N GLU A 139 -17.61 3.61 -4.03
CA GLU A 139 -17.51 2.21 -4.44
C GLU A 139 -16.23 2.00 -5.29
N PRO A 140 -15.61 0.83 -5.24
CA PRO A 140 -16.08 -0.41 -4.57
C PRO A 140 -15.68 -0.55 -3.09
N VAL A 141 -15.24 0.51 -2.42
CA VAL A 141 -14.71 0.45 -1.04
C VAL A 141 -15.81 0.68 0.00
N ALA A 142 -16.88 1.41 -0.34
CA ALA A 142 -17.91 1.85 0.60
C ALA A 142 -18.53 0.71 1.43
N HIS A 143 -18.83 -0.43 0.80
CA HIS A 143 -19.45 -1.59 1.49
C HIS A 143 -18.46 -2.38 2.39
N LEU A 144 -17.16 -2.08 2.34
CA LEU A 144 -16.10 -2.77 3.07
C LEU A 144 -15.54 -1.96 4.25
N THR A 145 -16.08 -0.77 4.49
CA THR A 145 -15.54 0.20 5.45
C THR A 145 -15.44 -0.30 6.88
N SER A 146 -16.28 -1.27 7.28
CA SER A 146 -16.24 -1.87 8.63
C SER A 146 -14.92 -2.59 8.93
N GLU A 147 -14.22 -3.09 7.91
CA GLU A 147 -12.97 -3.85 8.05
C GLU A 147 -11.71 -3.02 7.77
N LEU A 148 -11.88 -1.78 7.33
CA LEU A 148 -10.79 -0.87 7.00
C LEU A 148 -10.60 0.17 8.12
N ALA A 149 -9.40 0.27 8.67
CA ALA A 149 -9.09 1.23 9.73
C ALA A 149 -8.92 2.65 9.19
N VAL A 150 -8.23 2.79 8.07
CA VAL A 150 -7.92 4.08 7.43
C VAL A 150 -8.28 4.00 5.95
N ILE A 151 -8.89 5.06 5.43
CA ILE A 151 -9.18 5.21 4.00
C ILE A 151 -8.66 6.55 3.54
N VAL A 152 -7.72 6.52 2.58
CA VAL A 152 -7.15 7.71 1.96
C VAL A 152 -7.59 7.74 0.49
N HIS A 153 -8.24 8.82 0.10
CA HIS A 153 -8.67 9.04 -1.28
C HIS A 153 -7.67 9.94 -2.00
N MET A 154 -7.23 9.49 -3.17
CA MET A 154 -6.36 10.25 -4.07
C MET A 154 -7.22 10.89 -5.15
N ALA A 155 -7.23 12.21 -5.23
CA ALA A 155 -7.99 12.97 -6.23
C ALA A 155 -7.04 13.84 -7.04
N HIS A 156 -7.10 13.72 -8.37
CA HIS A 156 -6.35 14.58 -9.29
C HIS A 156 -7.20 15.80 -9.67
N ASP A 157 -6.68 17.00 -9.41
CA ASP A 157 -7.36 18.27 -9.70
C ASP A 157 -6.91 18.94 -11.03
N GLY A 158 -6.07 18.24 -11.80
CA GLY A 158 -5.48 18.76 -13.06
C GLY A 158 -4.06 19.30 -12.88
N LYS A 159 -3.60 19.55 -11.65
CA LYS A 159 -2.26 20.08 -11.35
C LYS A 159 -1.48 19.22 -10.34
N ALA A 160 -2.19 18.67 -9.37
CA ALA A 160 -1.59 17.84 -8.32
C ALA A 160 -2.50 16.65 -7.99
N VAL A 161 -1.95 15.67 -7.31
CA VAL A 161 -2.70 14.57 -6.70
C VAL A 161 -2.88 14.89 -5.24
N ASN A 162 -4.10 15.26 -4.87
CA ASN A 162 -4.46 15.60 -3.49
C ASN A 162 -4.85 14.34 -2.72
N LEU A 163 -4.37 14.22 -1.49
CA LEU A 163 -4.71 13.16 -0.56
C LEU A 163 -5.75 13.67 0.44
N ARG A 164 -6.85 12.95 0.56
CA ARG A 164 -7.89 13.21 1.56
C ARG A 164 -8.10 11.96 2.40
N VAL A 165 -8.01 12.11 3.72
CA VAL A 165 -8.42 11.07 4.64
C VAL A 165 -9.95 11.06 4.68
N LEU A 166 -10.56 9.93 4.34
CA LEU A 166 -12.00 9.72 4.39
C LEU A 166 -12.43 8.94 5.64
N LYS A 167 -11.50 8.15 6.19
CA LYS A 167 -11.67 7.43 7.46
C LYS A 167 -10.33 7.33 8.16
N ASP A 168 -10.34 7.50 9.46
CA ASP A 168 -9.21 7.27 10.36
C ASP A 168 -9.73 6.64 11.65
N HIS A 169 -9.78 5.30 11.68
CA HIS A 169 -10.31 4.53 12.81
C HIS A 169 -11.73 5.01 13.19
N ASP A 170 -11.94 5.34 14.43
CA ASP A 170 -13.20 5.90 14.98
C ASP A 170 -13.15 7.43 15.13
N ASN A 171 -12.14 8.09 14.53
CA ASN A 171 -12.00 9.54 14.59
C ASN A 171 -13.07 10.22 13.72
N PRO A 172 -13.97 11.03 14.30
CA PRO A 172 -15.02 11.72 13.55
C PRO A 172 -14.50 12.91 12.74
N ASP A 173 -13.31 13.43 13.05
CA ASP A 173 -12.72 14.59 12.37
C ASP A 173 -11.50 14.20 11.55
N VAL A 174 -11.74 13.84 10.31
CA VAL A 174 -10.70 13.44 9.33
C VAL A 174 -10.30 14.59 8.39
N SER A 175 -10.83 15.80 8.60
CA SER A 175 -10.88 16.86 7.58
C SER A 175 -9.57 17.62 7.37
N GLN A 176 -8.52 17.44 8.17
CA GLN A 176 -7.42 18.41 8.26
C GLN A 176 -6.06 17.94 7.69
N LEU A 177 -5.96 16.78 7.06
CA LEU A 177 -4.73 16.39 6.37
C LEU A 177 -4.74 16.89 4.93
N ALA A 178 -4.15 18.07 4.70
CA ALA A 178 -3.88 18.59 3.37
C ALA A 178 -2.48 18.10 2.93
N LEU A 179 -2.44 16.95 2.30
CA LEU A 179 -1.25 16.38 1.69
C LEU A 179 -1.46 16.33 0.18
N ALA A 180 -0.41 16.60 -0.58
CA ALA A 180 -0.41 16.40 -2.02
C ALA A 180 0.77 15.52 -2.44
N ILE A 181 0.61 14.82 -3.54
CA ILE A 181 1.71 14.12 -4.21
C ILE A 181 2.20 15.00 -5.35
N ASP A 182 3.49 15.24 -5.38
CA ASP A 182 4.13 15.86 -6.54
C ASP A 182 4.01 14.91 -7.74
N PRO A 183 3.34 15.31 -8.83
CA PRO A 183 3.10 14.41 -9.96
C PRO A 183 4.36 14.07 -10.75
N THR A 184 5.47 14.79 -10.52
CA THR A 184 6.76 14.58 -11.22
C THR A 184 7.64 13.62 -10.46
N THR A 185 7.73 13.78 -9.13
CA THR A 185 8.61 12.97 -8.26
C THR A 185 7.87 11.86 -7.53
N MET A 186 6.53 11.88 -7.57
CA MET A 186 5.64 11.00 -6.78
C MET A 186 5.87 11.08 -5.27
N LEU A 187 6.58 12.11 -4.78
CA LEU A 187 6.84 12.31 -3.35
C LEU A 187 5.72 13.13 -2.70
N LEU A 188 5.47 12.83 -1.43
CA LEU A 188 4.51 13.58 -0.61
C LEU A 188 5.01 15.00 -0.36
N ARG A 189 4.11 15.97 -0.56
CA ARG A 189 4.29 17.38 -0.18
C ARG A 189 3.24 17.76 0.85
N GLN A 190 3.66 18.52 1.85
CA GLN A 190 2.73 19.21 2.73
C GLN A 190 2.33 20.53 2.04
N GLU A 191 1.05 20.74 1.81
CA GLU A 191 0.54 22.04 1.41
C GLU A 191 0.60 22.97 2.61
N GLY A 192 1.40 24.06 2.48
CA GLY A 192 1.57 25.09 3.49
C GLY A 192 0.44 26.13 3.45
#